data_d4b1c4a1f38d22c7d2c62a0b1f80b354
#
_entry.id   d4b1c4a1f38d22c7d2c62a0b1f80b354
#
_cell.length_a   1.000
_cell.length_b   1.000
_cell.length_c   1.000
_cell.angle_alpha   90.00
_cell.angle_beta   90.00
_cell.angle_gamma   90.00
#
_symmetry.space_group_name_H-M   'P 1'
#
loop_
_entity.id
_entity.type
_entity.pdbx_description
1 polymer ?
#
loop_
_entity_poly.entity_id
_entity_poly.type
_entity_poly.pdbx_seq_one_letter_code
_entity_poly.pdbx_strand_id
1 'polypeptide(L)'
;MMNGLLPIGSVVLIGDSKKKVMIFGCCQKGGSGEVRLWDYAGVIFPEGYLDANKMFLFNNEQISQVYALGYQDAEQIAFKQKVDAMMQELRKAEG
;
A
#
# COMPACT_ATOMS: atom_id res chain seq x y z
N MET A 1 2.16 7.82 14.29
CA MET A 1 1.30 7.33 13.23
C MET A 1 1.67 7.95 11.89
N MET A 2 1.77 7.15 10.85
CA MET A 2 2.15 7.66 9.54
C MET A 2 1.03 8.48 8.92
N ASN A 3 1.39 9.61 8.34
CA ASN A 3 0.47 10.44 7.58
C ASN A 3 0.69 10.17 6.11
N GLY A 4 -0.35 9.68 5.44
CA GLY A 4 -0.30 9.42 4.02
C GLY A 4 0.32 8.07 3.68
N LEU A 5 0.54 7.87 2.40
CA LEU A 5 0.97 6.59 1.86
C LEU A 5 2.49 6.44 1.86
N LEU A 6 2.95 5.22 2.07
CA LEU A 6 4.38 4.88 1.96
C LEU A 6 4.81 4.84 0.49
N PRO A 7 6.10 5.12 0.21
CA PRO A 7 6.61 5.05 -1.16
C PRO A 7 6.57 3.64 -1.72
N ILE A 8 6.45 3.53 -3.03
CA ILE A 8 6.59 2.25 -3.73
C ILE A 8 7.97 1.67 -3.43
N GLY A 9 8.03 0.37 -3.18
CA GLY A 9 9.24 -0.33 -2.81
C GLY A 9 9.45 -0.47 -1.31
N SER A 10 8.58 0.13 -0.49
CA SER A 10 8.67 -0.04 0.96
C SER A 10 8.41 -1.49 1.34
N VAL A 11 9.12 -1.97 2.36
CA VAL A 11 9.00 -3.35 2.84
C VAL A 11 8.45 -3.34 4.25
N VAL A 12 7.35 -4.05 4.45
CA VAL A 12 6.56 -3.97 5.69
C VAL A 12 6.12 -5.37 6.17
N LEU A 13 5.63 -5.42 7.40
CA LEU A 13 4.83 -6.55 7.90
C LEU A 13 3.38 -6.10 8.04
N ILE A 14 2.46 -7.00 7.75
CA ILE A 14 1.03 -6.77 7.87
C ILE A 14 0.48 -7.61 9.02
N GLY A 15 -0.17 -6.96 9.97
CA GLY A 15 -0.82 -7.64 11.09
C GLY A 15 0.13 -8.56 11.84
N ASP A 16 -0.29 -9.78 12.06
CA ASP A 16 0.50 -10.79 12.78
C ASP A 16 1.39 -11.63 11.88
N SER A 17 1.40 -11.34 10.58
CA SER A 17 2.21 -12.07 9.62
C SER A 17 3.70 -11.87 9.91
N LYS A 18 4.49 -12.91 9.69
CA LYS A 18 5.94 -12.84 9.80
C LYS A 18 6.62 -12.75 8.45
N LYS A 19 5.84 -12.80 7.39
CA LYS A 19 6.37 -12.73 6.02
C LYS A 19 6.37 -11.28 5.56
N LYS A 20 7.54 -10.80 5.16
CA LYS A 20 7.67 -9.43 4.65
C LYS A 20 6.91 -9.28 3.33
N VAL A 21 6.37 -8.08 3.12
CA VAL A 21 5.62 -7.72 1.93
C VAL A 21 6.19 -6.41 1.39
N MET A 22 6.45 -6.37 0.08
CA MET A 22 6.92 -5.16 -0.58
C MET A 22 5.75 -4.48 -1.30
N ILE A 23 5.60 -3.19 -1.04
CA ILE A 23 4.57 -2.37 -1.68
C ILE A 23 4.98 -2.09 -3.13
N PHE A 24 4.10 -2.43 -4.09
CA PHE A 24 4.37 -2.12 -5.51
C PHE A 24 3.25 -1.33 -6.17
N GLY A 25 2.18 -1.05 -5.45
CA GLY A 25 1.10 -0.22 -5.94
C GLY A 25 0.39 0.49 -4.81
N CYS A 26 -0.27 1.59 -5.12
CA CYS A 26 -1.07 2.33 -4.15
C CYS A 26 -2.38 2.73 -4.77
N CYS A 27 -3.35 3.09 -3.92
CA CYS A 27 -4.67 3.54 -4.37
C CYS A 27 -5.34 2.50 -5.28
N GLN A 28 -5.49 1.28 -4.77
CA GLN A 28 -5.98 0.15 -5.54
C GLN A 28 -7.44 -0.15 -5.22
N LYS A 29 -8.20 -0.54 -6.24
CA LYS A 29 -9.56 -1.06 -6.05
C LYS A 29 -9.53 -2.57 -6.28
N GLY A 30 -10.17 -3.31 -5.39
CA GLY A 30 -10.22 -4.76 -5.52
C GLY A 30 -10.96 -5.41 -4.39
N GLY A 31 -10.99 -6.71 -4.44
CA GLY A 31 -11.66 -7.54 -3.45
C GLY A 31 -12.62 -8.50 -4.11
N SER A 32 -12.91 -9.63 -3.45
CA SER A 32 -13.92 -10.57 -3.91
C SER A 32 -15.27 -10.14 -3.33
N GLY A 33 -16.29 -10.10 -4.17
CA GLY A 33 -17.60 -9.62 -3.80
C GLY A 33 -17.67 -8.12 -3.91
N GLU A 34 -17.70 -7.42 -2.79
CA GLU A 34 -17.78 -5.97 -2.78
C GLU A 34 -16.42 -5.35 -3.06
N VAL A 35 -16.33 -4.51 -4.08
CA VAL A 35 -15.08 -3.83 -4.44
C VAL A 35 -14.80 -2.70 -3.46
N ARG A 36 -13.61 -2.72 -2.88
CA ARG A 36 -13.18 -1.71 -1.91
C ARG A 36 -11.94 -0.97 -2.40
N LEU A 37 -11.75 0.21 -1.83
CA LEU A 37 -10.55 1.00 -2.06
C LEU A 37 -9.51 0.63 -1.00
N TRP A 38 -8.32 0.26 -1.46
CA TRP A 38 -7.21 -0.15 -0.60
C TRP A 38 -6.05 0.83 -0.75
N ASP A 39 -5.34 1.07 0.34
CA ASP A 39 -4.18 1.95 0.29
C ASP A 39 -3.07 1.38 -0.59
N TYR A 40 -2.83 0.06 -0.50
CA TYR A 40 -1.69 -0.57 -1.14
C TYR A 40 -2.03 -1.89 -1.81
N ALA A 41 -1.18 -2.21 -2.81
CA ALA A 41 -1.01 -3.56 -3.29
C ALA A 41 0.43 -3.97 -3.04
N GLY A 42 0.65 -5.19 -2.55
CA GLY A 42 1.98 -5.68 -2.23
C GLY A 42 2.19 -7.11 -2.67
N VAL A 43 3.46 -7.50 -2.71
CA VAL A 43 3.88 -8.87 -3.02
C VAL A 43 4.82 -9.35 -1.93
N ILE A 44 4.94 -10.66 -1.77
CA ILE A 44 5.86 -11.21 -0.77
C ILE A 44 7.30 -10.84 -1.10
N PHE A 45 8.08 -10.62 -0.07
CA PHE A 45 9.48 -10.27 -0.19
C PHE A 45 10.33 -11.35 0.48
N PRO A 46 11.43 -11.84 -0.12
CA PRO A 46 12.09 -11.30 -1.32
C PRO A 46 11.65 -11.92 -2.64
N GLU A 47 10.65 -12.77 -2.65
CA GLU A 47 10.25 -13.51 -3.85
C GLU A 47 9.69 -12.59 -4.96
N GLY A 48 8.98 -11.52 -4.57
CA GLY A 48 8.42 -10.58 -5.52
C GLY A 48 7.11 -11.06 -6.12
N TYR A 49 6.77 -10.50 -7.28
CA TYR A 49 5.55 -10.85 -7.98
C TYR A 49 5.67 -12.26 -8.59
N LEU A 50 4.79 -13.16 -8.17
CA LEU A 50 4.74 -14.51 -8.69
C LEU A 50 3.57 -14.70 -9.64
N ASP A 51 2.37 -14.31 -9.21
CA ASP A 51 1.18 -14.29 -10.06
C ASP A 51 0.10 -13.44 -9.37
N ALA A 52 -0.97 -13.16 -10.11
CA ALA A 52 -2.02 -12.25 -9.63
C ALA A 52 -2.73 -12.77 -8.37
N ASN A 53 -2.73 -14.08 -8.15
CA ASN A 53 -3.38 -14.66 -6.97
C ASN A 53 -2.52 -14.54 -5.71
N LYS A 54 -1.28 -14.09 -5.85
CA LYS A 54 -0.32 -13.98 -4.74
C LYS A 54 0.03 -12.52 -4.46
N MET A 55 -0.91 -11.63 -4.74
CA MET A 55 -0.81 -10.22 -4.36
C MET A 55 -1.70 -9.98 -3.15
N PHE A 56 -1.35 -8.96 -2.39
CA PHE A 56 -2.10 -8.57 -1.19
C PHE A 56 -2.60 -7.15 -1.32
N LEU A 57 -3.86 -6.93 -0.97
CA LEU A 57 -4.44 -5.59 -0.85
C LEU A 57 -4.55 -5.30 0.64
N PHE A 58 -4.06 -4.15 1.07
CA PHE A 58 -4.08 -3.82 2.50
C PHE A 58 -4.04 -2.32 2.70
N ASN A 59 -4.31 -1.90 3.94
CA ASN A 59 -4.37 -0.50 4.32
C ASN A 59 -3.24 -0.14 5.28
N ASN A 60 -2.92 1.15 5.38
CA ASN A 60 -1.90 1.68 6.28
C ASN A 60 -2.05 1.15 7.70
N GLU A 61 -3.28 1.12 8.19
CA GLU A 61 -3.55 0.72 9.58
C GLU A 61 -3.24 -0.75 9.86
N GLN A 62 -3.11 -1.55 8.82
CA GLN A 62 -2.78 -2.98 8.97
C GLN A 62 -1.28 -3.22 9.04
N ILE A 63 -0.47 -2.20 8.75
CA ILE A 63 0.99 -2.32 8.80
C ILE A 63 1.44 -2.34 10.25
N SER A 64 2.13 -3.39 10.64
CA SER A 64 2.63 -3.54 12.02
C SER A 64 4.09 -3.14 12.15
N GLN A 65 4.86 -3.16 11.06
CA GLN A 65 6.27 -2.80 11.08
C GLN A 65 6.73 -2.38 9.69
N VAL A 66 7.64 -1.39 9.64
CA VAL A 66 8.27 -0.94 8.40
C VAL A 66 9.75 -1.25 8.49
N TYR A 67 10.25 -2.07 7.56
CA TYR A 67 11.67 -2.45 7.51
C TYR A 67 12.50 -1.49 6.67
N ALA A 68 11.93 -1.02 5.57
CA ALA A 68 12.64 -0.15 4.63
C ALA A 68 11.62 0.71 3.91
N LEU A 69 12.02 1.94 3.61
CA LEU A 69 11.23 2.83 2.77
C LEU A 69 11.72 2.74 1.34
N GLY A 70 10.79 2.83 0.39
CA GLY A 70 11.16 2.89 -1.01
C GLY A 70 11.83 4.20 -1.37
N TYR A 71 12.31 4.28 -2.60
CA TYR A 71 13.02 5.45 -3.10
C TYR A 71 12.11 6.68 -3.05
N GLN A 72 12.66 7.79 -2.60
CA GLN A 72 11.94 9.06 -2.49
C GLN A 72 12.75 10.17 -3.15
N ASP A 73 12.08 10.99 -3.93
CA ASP A 73 12.65 12.18 -4.53
C ASP A 73 11.54 13.23 -4.69
N ALA A 74 11.87 14.36 -5.33
CA ALA A 74 10.90 15.45 -5.48
C ALA A 74 9.69 15.00 -6.29
N GLU A 75 9.88 14.19 -7.32
CA GLU A 75 8.78 13.66 -8.13
C GLU A 75 7.86 12.76 -7.31
N GLN A 76 8.43 11.87 -6.51
CA GLN A 76 7.68 10.95 -5.69
C GLN A 76 6.90 11.71 -4.61
N ILE A 77 7.51 12.71 -4.00
CA ILE A 77 6.85 13.51 -2.96
C ILE A 77 5.66 14.27 -3.54
N ALA A 78 5.81 14.85 -4.73
CA ALA A 78 4.72 15.55 -5.40
C ALA A 78 3.58 14.60 -5.75
N PHE A 79 3.91 13.42 -6.27
CA PHE A 79 2.93 12.39 -6.57
C PHE A 79 2.18 11.93 -5.32
N LYS A 80 2.90 11.71 -4.24
CA LYS A 80 2.33 11.30 -2.97
C LYS A 80 1.30 12.32 -2.46
N GLN A 81 1.61 13.61 -2.55
CA GLN A 81 0.70 14.65 -2.11
C GLN A 81 -0.62 14.59 -2.88
N LYS A 82 -0.56 14.37 -4.18
CA LYS A 82 -1.75 14.25 -5.02
C LYS A 82 -2.55 13.00 -4.67
N VAL A 83 -1.89 11.88 -4.48
CA VAL A 83 -2.56 10.61 -4.18
C VAL A 83 -3.17 10.66 -2.78
N ASP A 84 -2.46 11.22 -1.80
CA ASP A 84 -2.98 11.34 -0.44
C ASP A 84 -4.26 12.18 -0.43
N ALA A 85 -4.27 13.30 -1.17
CA ALA A 85 -5.47 14.15 -1.26
C ALA A 85 -6.61 13.41 -1.94
N MET A 86 -6.31 12.70 -3.04
CA MET A 86 -7.31 11.92 -3.75
C MET A 86 -7.90 10.83 -2.88
N MET A 87 -7.06 10.13 -2.12
CA MET A 87 -7.51 9.06 -1.24
C MET A 87 -8.43 9.60 -0.16
N GLN A 88 -8.12 10.77 0.41
CA GLN A 88 -8.99 11.39 1.41
C GLN A 88 -10.37 11.67 0.82
N GLU A 89 -10.44 12.20 -0.39
CA GLU A 89 -11.71 12.48 -1.05
C GLU A 89 -12.48 11.21 -1.35
N LEU A 90 -11.79 10.18 -1.86
CA LEU A 90 -12.44 8.90 -2.18
C LEU A 90 -12.95 8.21 -0.93
N ARG A 91 -12.21 8.28 0.18
CA ARG A 91 -12.63 7.69 1.45
C ARG A 91 -13.85 8.39 2.02
N LYS A 92 -13.92 9.72 1.88
CA LYS A 92 -15.12 10.46 2.28
C LYS A 92 -16.33 10.02 1.48
N ALA A 93 -16.16 9.78 0.18
CA ALA A 93 -17.26 9.34 -0.68
C ALA A 93 -17.73 7.93 -0.33
N GLU A 94 -16.83 7.08 0.15
CA GLU A 94 -17.20 5.74 0.61
C GLU A 94 -18.01 5.77 1.90
N GLY A 95 -17.92 6.86 2.59
CA GLY A 95 -18.67 7.05 3.79
C GLY A 95 -17.99 6.73 5.04
#